data_42a92a096a15764225b03327a4495973
#
_entry.id   42a92a096a15764225b03327a4495973
#
_cell.length_a   1.000
_cell.length_b   1.000
_cell.length_c   1.000
_cell.angle_alpha   90.00
_cell.angle_beta   90.00
_cell.angle_gamma   90.00
#
_symmetry.space_group_name_H-M   'P 1'
#
loop_
_entity.id
_entity.type
_entity.pdbx_description
1 polymer ?
#
loop_
_entity_poly.entity_id
_entity_poly.type
_entity_poly.pdbx_seq_one_letter_code
_entity_poly.pdbx_strand_id
1 'polypeptide(L)'
;MKSLTDFKNFEIKSFDTLLINYLSKISLPVLRVSLGVVFIWFGALKPLGSSPANDVITKTIYWFDPDIFIPILGVWEVLIGICLLYTPLIRIGLFLLALQMPGTFLPLVLRPEICFIDFPFNLTLEGQYIIKNLVIIGAAMVVGSKLVPIRESSKG
;
A
#
# COMPACT_ATOMS: atom_id res chain seq x y z
N MET A 1 7.29 41.25 32.96
CA MET A 1 6.06 41.20 32.18
C MET A 1 6.31 40.22 31.02
N LYS A 2 5.84 38.98 31.10
CA LYS A 2 5.95 38.03 29.96
C LYS A 2 5.03 38.58 28.86
N SER A 3 5.58 38.73 27.67
CA SER A 3 4.89 39.30 26.51
C SER A 3 3.71 38.39 26.10
N LEU A 4 2.61 38.96 25.60
CA LEU A 4 1.49 38.20 25.00
C LEU A 4 1.96 37.25 23.90
N THR A 5 3.06 37.57 23.25
CA THR A 5 3.74 36.72 22.24
C THR A 5 4.34 35.45 22.86
N ASP A 6 4.86 35.52 24.08
CA ASP A 6 5.44 34.34 24.77
C ASP A 6 4.35 33.38 25.21
N PHE A 7 3.20 33.87 25.63
CA PHE A 7 2.04 33.05 25.98
C PHE A 7 1.47 32.33 24.75
N LYS A 8 1.28 33.04 23.67
CA LYS A 8 0.78 32.51 22.40
C LYS A 8 1.72 31.44 21.82
N ASN A 9 3.01 31.67 21.89
CA ASN A 9 4.04 30.71 21.46
C ASN A 9 4.07 29.46 22.35
N PHE A 10 3.79 29.60 23.64
CA PHE A 10 3.72 28.45 24.58
C PHE A 10 2.49 27.59 24.30
N GLU A 11 1.32 28.18 24.07
CA GLU A 11 0.10 27.44 23.74
C GLU A 11 0.24 26.71 22.39
N ILE A 12 0.78 27.35 21.37
CA ILE A 12 1.02 26.73 20.05
C ILE A 12 1.97 25.54 20.18
N LYS A 13 3.07 25.67 20.92
CA LYS A 13 4.02 24.57 21.14
C LYS A 13 3.41 23.40 21.92
N SER A 14 2.57 23.72 22.91
CA SER A 14 1.86 22.69 23.68
C SER A 14 0.86 21.91 22.84
N PHE A 15 0.08 22.61 22.01
CA PHE A 15 -0.86 22.00 21.07
C PHE A 15 -0.15 21.13 20.02
N ASP A 16 0.92 21.65 19.43
CA ASP A 16 1.75 20.93 18.45
C ASP A 16 2.30 19.63 19.05
N THR A 17 2.87 19.70 20.25
CA THR A 17 3.39 18.52 20.96
C THR A 17 2.30 17.48 21.23
N LEU A 18 1.11 17.91 21.65
CA LEU A 18 -0.02 17.02 21.87
C LEU A 18 -0.46 16.32 20.59
N LEU A 19 -0.57 17.11 19.49
CA LEU A 19 -0.95 16.61 18.18
C LEU A 19 0.04 15.59 17.66
N ILE A 20 1.35 15.90 17.70
CA ILE A 20 2.42 14.99 17.26
C ILE A 20 2.40 13.70 18.07
N ASN A 21 2.26 13.79 19.40
CA ASN A 21 2.19 12.62 20.27
C ASN A 21 0.96 11.75 19.99
N TYR A 22 -0.17 12.35 19.68
CA TYR A 22 -1.38 11.63 19.29
C TYR A 22 -1.19 10.93 17.95
N LEU A 23 -0.74 11.67 16.93
CA LEU A 23 -0.48 11.13 15.59
C LEU A 23 0.54 9.99 15.63
N SER A 24 1.60 10.12 16.42
CA SER A 24 2.62 9.06 16.55
C SER A 24 2.09 7.75 17.11
N LYS A 25 1.05 7.79 17.93
CA LYS A 25 0.39 6.61 18.50
C LYS A 25 -0.53 5.90 17.51
N ILE A 26 -1.29 6.70 16.72
CA ILE A 26 -2.33 6.14 15.87
C ILE A 26 -1.90 5.92 14.43
N SER A 27 -0.86 6.62 13.94
CA SER A 27 -0.46 6.59 12.54
C SER A 27 -0.18 5.18 12.02
N LEU A 28 0.59 4.38 12.77
CA LEU A 28 0.94 3.03 12.34
C LEU A 28 -0.26 2.06 12.31
N PRO A 29 -1.11 1.97 13.36
CA PRO A 29 -2.34 1.20 13.28
C PRO A 29 -3.26 1.62 12.14
N VAL A 30 -3.47 2.92 11.98
CA VAL A 30 -4.33 3.45 10.90
C VAL A 30 -3.76 3.10 9.53
N LEU A 31 -2.47 3.31 9.30
CA LEU A 31 -1.79 2.97 8.04
C LEU A 31 -1.95 1.48 7.70
N ARG A 32 -1.76 0.62 8.70
CA ARG A 32 -1.87 -0.83 8.55
C ARG A 32 -3.29 -1.28 8.23
N VAL A 33 -4.27 -0.72 8.95
CA VAL A 33 -5.69 -1.02 8.71
C VAL A 33 -6.11 -0.52 7.33
N SER A 34 -5.69 0.69 6.93
CA SER A 34 -6.01 1.24 5.62
C SER A 34 -5.45 0.37 4.49
N LEU A 35 -4.19 -0.06 4.59
CA LEU A 35 -3.60 -0.99 3.61
C LEU A 35 -4.39 -2.31 3.57
N GLY A 36 -4.67 -2.90 4.73
CA GLY A 36 -5.41 -4.16 4.81
C GLY A 36 -6.80 -4.08 4.18
N VAL A 37 -7.55 -3.03 4.48
CA VAL A 37 -8.89 -2.79 3.93
C VAL A 37 -8.83 -2.61 2.40
N VAL A 38 -7.89 -1.80 1.90
CA VAL A 38 -7.73 -1.56 0.46
C VAL A 38 -7.42 -2.87 -0.27
N PHE A 39 -6.50 -3.69 0.24
CA PHE A 39 -6.14 -4.96 -0.38
C PHE A 39 -7.29 -5.97 -0.34
N ILE A 40 -8.03 -6.08 0.76
CA ILE A 40 -9.20 -6.97 0.83
C ILE A 40 -10.27 -6.51 -0.16
N TRP A 41 -10.58 -5.22 -0.16
CA TRP A 41 -11.64 -4.67 -1.00
C TRP A 41 -11.33 -4.84 -2.49
N PHE A 42 -10.18 -4.37 -2.93
CA PHE A 42 -9.81 -4.43 -4.35
C PHE A 42 -9.52 -5.85 -4.82
N GLY A 43 -8.97 -6.69 -3.93
CA GLY A 43 -8.81 -8.11 -4.21
C GLY A 43 -10.14 -8.82 -4.41
N ALA A 44 -11.13 -8.56 -3.56
CA ALA A 44 -12.44 -9.16 -3.68
C ALA A 44 -13.22 -8.76 -4.94
N LEU A 45 -13.00 -7.54 -5.47
CA LEU A 45 -13.64 -7.07 -6.71
C LEU A 45 -13.15 -7.81 -7.96
N LYS A 46 -11.96 -8.39 -7.95
CA LYS A 46 -11.37 -9.05 -9.12
C LYS A 46 -12.16 -10.30 -9.56
N PRO A 47 -12.41 -11.29 -8.70
CA PRO A 47 -13.17 -12.46 -9.09
C PRO A 47 -14.64 -12.15 -9.40
N LEU A 48 -15.16 -11.00 -8.91
CA LEU A 48 -16.52 -10.54 -9.22
C LEU A 48 -16.61 -9.83 -10.58
N GLY A 49 -15.52 -9.70 -11.31
CA GLY A 49 -15.48 -8.99 -12.59
C GLY A 49 -15.67 -7.47 -12.50
N SER A 50 -15.72 -6.91 -11.29
CA SER A 50 -16.04 -5.49 -11.05
C SER A 50 -14.81 -4.63 -10.80
N SER A 51 -13.60 -5.18 -10.96
CA SER A 51 -12.37 -4.42 -10.76
C SER A 51 -11.98 -3.65 -12.03
N PRO A 52 -11.76 -2.32 -11.93
CA PRO A 52 -11.24 -1.54 -13.06
C PRO A 52 -9.85 -2.01 -13.54
N ALA A 53 -9.10 -2.70 -12.70
CA ALA A 53 -7.79 -3.24 -13.04
C ALA A 53 -7.86 -4.46 -13.98
N ASN A 54 -9.01 -5.12 -14.10
CA ASN A 54 -9.14 -6.35 -14.89
C ASN A 54 -8.77 -6.12 -16.36
N ASP A 55 -9.21 -5.02 -16.95
CA ASP A 55 -8.89 -4.67 -18.34
C ASP A 55 -7.39 -4.45 -18.58
N VAL A 56 -6.73 -3.78 -17.64
CA VAL A 56 -5.28 -3.54 -17.72
C VAL A 56 -4.52 -4.85 -17.58
N ILE A 57 -4.94 -5.72 -16.65
CA ILE A 57 -4.33 -7.03 -16.44
C ILE A 57 -4.48 -7.88 -17.70
N THR A 58 -5.68 -8.00 -18.24
CA THR A 58 -5.98 -8.78 -19.46
C THR A 58 -5.15 -8.32 -20.65
N LYS A 59 -4.99 -7.01 -20.85
CA LYS A 59 -4.18 -6.45 -21.94
C LYS A 59 -2.68 -6.60 -21.72
N THR A 60 -2.23 -6.73 -20.49
CA THR A 60 -0.80 -6.78 -20.13
C THR A 60 -0.27 -8.21 -20.11
N ILE A 61 -1.04 -9.14 -19.54
CA ILE A 61 -0.62 -10.53 -19.30
C ILE A 61 -1.19 -11.41 -20.42
N TYR A 62 -0.52 -11.44 -21.57
CA TYR A 62 -0.94 -12.21 -22.73
C TYR A 62 -0.51 -13.70 -22.69
N TRP A 63 0.33 -14.09 -21.69
CA TRP A 63 0.85 -15.46 -21.52
C TRP A 63 0.07 -16.31 -20.52
N PHE A 64 -0.91 -15.74 -19.82
CA PHE A 64 -1.82 -16.44 -18.95
C PHE A 64 -3.27 -16.21 -19.36
N ASP A 65 -4.12 -17.18 -19.08
CA ASP A 65 -5.56 -17.04 -19.23
C ASP A 65 -6.09 -16.04 -18.18
N PRO A 66 -6.66 -14.90 -18.61
CA PRO A 66 -7.18 -13.89 -17.69
C PRO A 66 -8.28 -14.42 -16.75
N ASP A 67 -9.10 -15.34 -17.22
CA ASP A 67 -10.23 -15.90 -16.46
C ASP A 67 -9.75 -16.75 -15.26
N ILE A 68 -8.53 -17.26 -15.34
CA ILE A 68 -7.87 -17.99 -14.25
C ILE A 68 -6.99 -17.06 -13.43
N PHE A 69 -6.22 -16.21 -14.09
CA PHE A 69 -5.20 -15.39 -13.43
C PHE A 69 -5.81 -14.29 -12.55
N ILE A 70 -6.85 -13.61 -13.04
CA ILE A 70 -7.46 -12.47 -12.32
C ILE A 70 -8.09 -12.92 -10.97
N PRO A 71 -8.86 -14.01 -10.89
CA PRO A 71 -9.35 -14.51 -9.62
C PRO A 71 -8.23 -14.93 -8.64
N ILE A 72 -7.18 -15.58 -9.14
CA ILE A 72 -6.01 -15.95 -8.32
C ILE A 72 -5.35 -14.71 -7.73
N LEU A 73 -5.13 -13.68 -8.55
CA LEU A 73 -4.56 -12.42 -8.10
C LEU A 73 -5.47 -11.73 -7.07
N GLY A 74 -6.78 -11.79 -7.26
CA GLY A 74 -7.76 -11.28 -6.31
C GLY A 74 -7.66 -11.97 -4.94
N VAL A 75 -7.59 -13.30 -4.93
CA VAL A 75 -7.40 -14.09 -3.69
C VAL A 75 -6.06 -13.73 -3.04
N TRP A 76 -4.99 -13.60 -3.82
CA TRP A 76 -3.67 -13.17 -3.34
C TRP A 76 -3.74 -11.82 -2.62
N GLU A 77 -4.41 -10.83 -3.20
CA GLU A 77 -4.59 -9.51 -2.58
C GLU A 77 -5.40 -9.57 -1.29
N VAL A 78 -6.49 -10.34 -1.27
CA VAL A 78 -7.27 -10.56 -0.04
C VAL A 78 -6.39 -11.18 1.06
N LEU A 79 -5.55 -12.15 0.73
CA LEU A 79 -4.61 -12.74 1.69
C LEU A 79 -3.60 -11.72 2.21
N ILE A 80 -3.04 -10.87 1.35
CA ILE A 80 -2.18 -9.76 1.79
C ILE A 80 -2.92 -8.89 2.82
N GLY A 81 -4.15 -8.48 2.49
CA GLY A 81 -4.94 -7.61 3.36
C GLY A 81 -5.23 -8.26 4.71
N ILE A 82 -5.64 -9.52 4.74
CA ILE A 82 -5.87 -10.28 5.98
C ILE A 82 -4.58 -10.38 6.80
N CYS A 83 -3.45 -10.72 6.17
CA CYS A 83 -2.15 -10.80 6.84
C CYS A 83 -1.70 -9.46 7.43
N LEU A 84 -1.98 -8.35 6.76
CA LEU A 84 -1.67 -7.01 7.28
C LEU A 84 -2.55 -6.64 8.49
N LEU A 85 -3.80 -7.07 8.52
CA LEU A 85 -4.69 -6.82 9.65
C LEU A 85 -4.35 -7.68 10.86
N TYR A 86 -3.93 -8.92 10.67
CA TYR A 86 -3.61 -9.84 11.76
C TYR A 86 -2.14 -9.74 12.16
N THR A 87 -1.88 -9.22 13.35
CA THR A 87 -0.53 -8.87 13.82
C THR A 87 0.53 -9.98 13.68
N PRO A 88 0.27 -11.26 14.00
CA PRO A 88 1.26 -12.33 13.85
C PRO A 88 1.69 -12.56 12.38
N LEU A 89 0.82 -12.26 11.42
CA LEU A 89 1.04 -12.53 10.00
C LEU A 89 1.56 -11.31 9.22
N ILE A 90 1.81 -10.17 9.86
CA ILE A 90 2.25 -8.93 9.17
C ILE A 90 3.47 -9.18 8.29
N ARG A 91 4.45 -9.94 8.75
CA ARG A 91 5.67 -10.25 7.98
C ARG A 91 5.35 -10.97 6.68
N ILE A 92 4.43 -11.94 6.74
CA ILE A 92 3.96 -12.68 5.57
C ILE A 92 3.23 -11.72 4.64
N GLY A 93 2.32 -10.89 5.16
CA GLY A 93 1.62 -9.88 4.36
C GLY A 93 2.56 -8.92 3.64
N LEU A 94 3.58 -8.41 4.32
CA LEU A 94 4.59 -7.54 3.71
C LEU A 94 5.42 -8.27 2.65
N PHE A 95 5.77 -9.54 2.87
CA PHE A 95 6.49 -10.35 1.90
C PHE A 95 5.65 -10.59 0.64
N LEU A 96 4.38 -11.00 0.80
CA LEU A 96 3.47 -11.22 -0.32
C LEU A 96 3.22 -9.93 -1.11
N LEU A 97 3.10 -8.79 -0.40
CA LEU A 97 2.96 -7.48 -1.01
C LEU A 97 4.21 -7.10 -1.82
N ALA A 98 5.40 -7.29 -1.25
CA ALA A 98 6.65 -7.01 -1.95
C ALA A 98 6.82 -7.87 -3.20
N LEU A 99 6.37 -9.12 -3.16
CA LEU A 99 6.40 -10.03 -4.29
C LEU A 99 5.42 -9.61 -5.41
N GLN A 100 4.29 -9.02 -5.06
CA GLN A 100 3.30 -8.52 -6.02
C GLN A 100 3.72 -7.22 -6.71
N MET A 101 4.44 -6.33 -6.00
CA MET A 101 4.73 -4.99 -6.49
C MET A 101 5.40 -4.95 -7.87
N PRO A 102 6.41 -5.75 -8.20
CA PRO A 102 6.98 -5.75 -9.55
C PRO A 102 5.93 -6.02 -10.64
N GLY A 103 5.00 -6.94 -10.39
CA GLY A 103 3.90 -7.26 -11.31
C GLY A 103 2.97 -6.08 -11.58
N THR A 104 2.72 -5.23 -10.58
CA THR A 104 1.83 -4.08 -10.73
C THR A 104 2.41 -2.97 -11.62
N PHE A 105 3.74 -2.94 -11.80
CA PHE A 105 4.42 -1.98 -12.68
C PHE A 105 4.66 -2.51 -14.09
N LEU A 106 4.41 -3.79 -14.36
CA LEU A 106 4.58 -4.39 -15.69
C LEU A 106 3.85 -3.63 -16.82
N PRO A 107 2.60 -3.14 -16.65
CA PRO A 107 1.92 -2.42 -17.69
C PRO A 107 2.66 -1.17 -18.17
N LEU A 108 3.39 -0.47 -17.29
CA LEU A 108 4.16 0.73 -17.67
C LEU A 108 5.26 0.41 -18.69
N VAL A 109 5.78 -0.82 -18.65
CA VAL A 109 6.88 -1.27 -19.51
C VAL A 109 6.36 -2.03 -20.72
N LEU A 110 5.39 -2.93 -20.53
CA LEU A 110 4.90 -3.82 -21.57
C LEU A 110 3.80 -3.19 -22.43
N ARG A 111 3.06 -2.24 -21.86
CA ARG A 111 1.92 -1.58 -22.53
C ARG A 111 1.89 -0.09 -22.22
N PRO A 112 2.96 0.65 -22.57
CA PRO A 112 3.02 2.09 -22.31
C PRO A 112 1.87 2.86 -22.95
N GLU A 113 1.33 2.39 -24.07
CA GLU A 113 0.18 2.98 -24.78
C GLU A 113 -1.12 2.96 -23.96
N ILE A 114 -1.25 2.08 -22.97
CA ILE A 114 -2.39 2.05 -22.05
C ILE A 114 -2.16 3.01 -20.86
N CYS A 115 -0.90 3.17 -20.48
CA CYS A 115 -0.52 3.90 -19.27
C CYS A 115 -0.22 5.39 -19.53
N PHE A 116 0.11 5.77 -20.75
CA PHE A 116 0.50 7.13 -21.12
C PHE A 116 -0.32 7.64 -22.29
N ILE A 117 -0.75 8.90 -22.19
CA ILE A 117 -1.28 9.68 -23.32
C ILE A 117 -0.10 10.19 -24.14
N ASP A 118 0.88 10.80 -23.45
CA ASP A 118 2.15 11.24 -24.01
C ASP A 118 3.29 10.79 -23.10
N PHE A 119 4.11 9.89 -23.59
CA PHE A 119 5.25 9.37 -22.83
C PHE A 119 6.36 10.44 -22.70
N PRO A 120 7.00 10.57 -21.52
CA PRO A 120 6.78 9.83 -20.28
C PRO A 120 5.93 10.58 -19.25
N PHE A 121 5.34 11.73 -19.54
CA PHE A 121 4.82 12.65 -18.51
C PHE A 121 3.31 12.60 -18.35
N ASN A 122 2.57 12.40 -19.44
CA ASN A 122 1.11 12.50 -19.42
C ASN A 122 0.48 11.11 -19.27
N LEU A 123 0.06 10.80 -18.04
CA LEU A 123 -0.51 9.50 -17.69
C LEU A 123 -2.00 9.41 -17.98
N THR A 124 -2.45 8.26 -18.45
CA THR A 124 -3.87 7.88 -18.45
C THR A 124 -4.36 7.66 -17.00
N LEU A 125 -5.65 7.39 -16.84
CA LEU A 125 -6.21 7.03 -15.54
C LEU A 125 -5.57 5.74 -15.01
N GLU A 126 -5.37 4.75 -15.86
CA GLU A 126 -4.72 3.48 -15.56
C GLU A 126 -3.27 3.69 -15.14
N GLY A 127 -2.52 4.50 -15.85
CA GLY A 127 -1.15 4.85 -15.51
C GLY A 127 -1.06 5.52 -14.12
N GLN A 128 -1.98 6.42 -13.80
CA GLN A 128 -2.06 7.06 -12.49
C GLN A 128 -2.34 6.04 -11.36
N TYR A 129 -3.22 5.06 -11.60
CA TYR A 129 -3.50 4.00 -10.63
C TYR A 129 -2.26 3.14 -10.37
N ILE A 130 -1.44 2.88 -11.39
CA ILE A 130 -0.20 2.11 -11.24
C ILE A 130 0.83 2.92 -10.45
N ILE A 131 1.04 4.18 -10.77
CA ILE A 131 2.02 5.04 -10.07
C ILE A 131 1.65 5.22 -8.59
N LYS A 132 0.37 5.24 -8.23
CA LYS A 132 -0.07 5.28 -6.81
C LYS A 132 0.47 4.12 -5.98
N ASN A 133 0.86 2.99 -6.58
CA ASN A 133 1.46 1.88 -5.85
C ASN A 133 2.80 2.27 -5.18
N LEU A 134 3.47 3.34 -5.61
CA LEU A 134 4.64 3.90 -4.90
C LEU A 134 4.28 4.31 -3.47
N VAL A 135 3.07 4.84 -3.24
CA VAL A 135 2.58 5.19 -1.89
C VAL A 135 2.36 3.92 -1.06
N ILE A 136 1.84 2.85 -1.68
CA ILE A 136 1.67 1.55 -1.01
C ILE A 136 3.02 0.97 -0.59
N ILE A 137 4.03 1.04 -1.47
CA ILE A 137 5.40 0.60 -1.14
C ILE A 137 5.95 1.40 0.05
N GLY A 138 5.86 2.73 0.01
CA GLY A 138 6.30 3.58 1.12
C GLY A 138 5.59 3.26 2.43
N ALA A 139 4.27 3.06 2.39
CA ALA A 139 3.47 2.66 3.53
C ALA A 139 3.89 1.29 4.08
N ALA A 140 4.11 0.30 3.21
CA ALA A 140 4.58 -1.03 3.59
C ALA A 140 5.96 -0.98 4.24
N MET A 141 6.88 -0.14 3.73
CA MET A 141 8.19 0.09 4.34
C MET A 141 8.08 0.68 5.75
N VAL A 142 7.18 1.64 5.97
CA VAL A 142 6.92 2.21 7.30
C VAL A 142 6.38 1.15 8.26
N VAL A 143 5.43 0.32 7.82
CA VAL A 143 4.92 -0.80 8.64
C VAL A 143 6.04 -1.79 8.95
N GLY A 144 6.85 -2.15 7.97
CA GLY A 144 7.97 -3.09 8.14
C GLY A 144 9.04 -2.59 9.09
N SER A 145 9.38 -1.29 9.03
CA SER A 145 10.41 -0.68 9.88
C SER A 145 10.10 -0.70 11.37
N LYS A 146 8.85 -0.92 11.74
CA LYS A 146 8.40 -0.99 13.14
C LYS A 146 8.30 -2.43 13.68
N LEU A 147 8.62 -3.43 12.85
CA LEU A 147 8.66 -4.82 13.31
C LEU A 147 9.94 -5.08 14.10
N VAL A 148 9.79 -5.77 15.23
CA VAL A 148 10.94 -6.19 16.03
C VAL A 148 11.72 -7.29 15.28
N PRO A 149 13.05 -7.20 15.14
CA PRO A 149 13.83 -8.25 14.49
C PRO A 149 13.60 -9.63 15.12
N ILE A 150 13.62 -10.68 14.30
CA ILE A 150 13.59 -12.06 14.81
C ILE A 150 14.94 -12.27 15.50
N ARG A 151 14.94 -12.38 16.84
CA ARG A 151 16.13 -12.76 17.60
C ARG A 151 16.47 -14.21 17.26
N GLU A 152 17.69 -14.46 16.84
CA GLU A 152 18.23 -15.81 16.87
C GLU A 152 18.17 -16.27 18.33
N SER A 153 17.46 -17.39 18.55
CA SER A 153 17.52 -18.08 19.85
C SER A 153 18.97 -18.49 20.05
N SER A 154 19.70 -17.77 20.88
CA SER A 154 21.03 -18.18 21.32
C SER A 154 20.89 -19.60 21.86
N LYS A 155 21.43 -20.57 21.12
CA LYS A 155 21.61 -21.93 21.62
C LYS A 155 22.57 -21.82 22.80
N GLY A 156 22.02 -21.85 24.02
CA GLY A 156 22.77 -22.16 25.22
C GLY A 156 23.06 -23.66 25.26
#